data_819169d8ef95f5b0491bc7037396efc1
#
_entry.id   819169d8ef95f5b0491bc7037396efc1
#
_cell.length_a   1.000
_cell.length_b   1.000
_cell.length_c   1.000
_cell.angle_alpha   90.00
_cell.angle_beta   90.00
_cell.angle_gamma   90.00
#
_symmetry.space_group_name_H-M   'P 1'
#
loop_
_entity.id
_entity.type
_entity.pdbx_description
1 polymer ?
#
loop_
_entity_poly.entity_id
_entity_poly.type
_entity_poly.pdbx_seq_one_letter_code
_entity_poly.pdbx_strand_id
1 'polypeptide(L)'
;MCTAGATAQTKSAVPAPAADTVLLSETADGDYIVRRFIVKSRGDADYSIRYQINLATLNAALNGNPQELDGLNAFVDNLVKDTLRQVCAVTITGYSSPDGPLKFNEALAAKRAGDFKAYVDRKYDFSKKYKVTVNSVAEDWETCRALVAQSSMPDRQSVLNVIDGKQSSDQKELALKKMPAAWSYLKKNVLPKLRRVELTIGYGAGNIVEQRTMIPKPKPAPQPQPAQPAEPYVVVDEQVNGIIVEMPDRHEYKKEVREESREVKKEARAAERLAKKEAREAQKIVRQQEKAAKKIAKKEAKAAKKAEKAAKKTYKELEKM
;
A
#
# COMPACT_ATOMS: atom_id res chain seq x y z
N MET A 1 -9.00 35.30 -55.65
CA MET A 1 -8.52 34.21 -54.76
C MET A 1 -8.18 34.80 -53.43
N CYS A 2 -9.05 34.79 -52.45
CA CYS A 2 -8.72 35.08 -51.05
C CYS A 2 -9.65 34.20 -50.22
N THR A 3 -9.08 33.15 -49.69
CA THR A 3 -9.73 32.17 -48.78
C THR A 3 -9.92 32.82 -47.44
N ALA A 4 -11.15 33.07 -47.03
CA ALA A 4 -11.51 33.43 -45.68
C ALA A 4 -11.39 32.19 -44.79
N GLY A 5 -10.28 32.07 -44.06
CA GLY A 5 -10.09 31.07 -43.01
C GLY A 5 -10.97 31.37 -41.80
N ALA A 6 -11.96 30.53 -41.58
CA ALA A 6 -12.68 30.49 -40.30
C ALA A 6 -11.74 30.05 -39.21
N THR A 7 -11.25 30.97 -38.39
CA THR A 7 -10.49 30.64 -37.19
C THR A 7 -11.46 30.09 -36.14
N ALA A 8 -11.47 28.80 -36.03
CA ALA A 8 -12.08 28.10 -34.89
C ALA A 8 -11.48 28.67 -33.59
N GLN A 9 -12.32 29.26 -32.77
CA GLN A 9 -11.96 29.66 -31.41
C GLN A 9 -11.70 28.35 -30.61
N THR A 10 -10.44 27.99 -30.45
CA THR A 10 -10.05 27.01 -29.48
C THR A 10 -10.35 27.55 -28.09
N LYS A 11 -11.47 27.15 -27.51
CA LYS A 11 -11.65 27.24 -26.06
C LYS A 11 -10.44 26.54 -25.45
N SER A 12 -9.58 27.31 -24.78
CA SER A 12 -8.48 26.76 -23.97
C SER A 12 -9.13 25.88 -22.91
N ALA A 13 -9.24 24.59 -23.20
CA ALA A 13 -9.69 23.62 -22.22
C ALA A 13 -8.63 23.57 -21.14
N VAL A 14 -8.96 24.07 -19.96
CA VAL A 14 -8.15 23.84 -18.76
C VAL A 14 -8.04 22.32 -18.62
N PRO A 15 -6.84 21.73 -18.58
CA PRO A 15 -6.71 20.29 -18.46
C PRO A 15 -7.46 19.82 -17.22
N ALA A 16 -8.29 18.78 -17.38
CA ALA A 16 -8.98 18.17 -16.26
C ALA A 16 -7.93 17.76 -15.19
N PRO A 17 -8.20 17.98 -13.90
CA PRO A 17 -7.28 17.56 -12.86
C PRO A 17 -7.01 16.07 -13.01
N ALA A 18 -5.74 15.65 -12.86
CA ALA A 18 -5.35 14.24 -12.87
C ALA A 18 -6.19 13.46 -11.85
N ALA A 19 -6.44 12.16 -12.11
CA ALA A 19 -7.35 11.33 -11.31
C ALA A 19 -7.11 11.35 -9.79
N ASP A 20 -5.91 11.76 -9.36
CA ASP A 20 -5.51 11.83 -7.95
C ASP A 20 -5.53 13.26 -7.36
N THR A 21 -6.22 14.21 -8.01
CA THR A 21 -6.33 15.61 -7.53
C THR A 21 -7.74 15.94 -7.05
N VAL A 22 -7.84 16.63 -5.93
CA VAL A 22 -9.10 17.15 -5.37
C VAL A 22 -9.03 18.66 -5.29
N LEU A 23 -9.96 19.39 -5.94
CA LEU A 23 -10.07 20.82 -5.83
C LEU A 23 -10.53 21.20 -4.41
N LEU A 24 -9.75 22.04 -3.72
CA LEU A 24 -10.09 22.57 -2.39
C LEU A 24 -10.82 23.90 -2.45
N SER A 25 -10.31 24.80 -3.28
CA SER A 25 -10.88 26.14 -3.43
C SER A 25 -10.54 26.72 -4.79
N GLU A 26 -11.42 27.59 -5.27
CA GLU A 26 -11.20 28.47 -6.42
C GLU A 26 -11.57 29.88 -6.01
N THR A 27 -10.64 30.82 -6.14
CA THR A 27 -10.82 32.24 -5.79
C THR A 27 -10.26 33.15 -6.88
N ALA A 28 -10.89 34.29 -7.12
CA ALA A 28 -10.34 35.32 -7.98
C ALA A 28 -9.39 36.20 -7.18
N ASP A 29 -8.18 36.44 -7.73
CA ASP A 29 -7.16 37.32 -7.17
C ASP A 29 -6.67 38.26 -8.29
N GLY A 30 -7.29 39.42 -8.39
CA GLY A 30 -7.05 40.37 -9.47
C GLY A 30 -7.32 39.78 -10.85
N ASP A 31 -6.32 39.77 -11.71
CA ASP A 31 -6.38 39.23 -13.08
C ASP A 31 -6.21 37.67 -13.10
N TYR A 32 -6.18 36.99 -11.95
CA TYR A 32 -5.93 35.55 -11.85
C TYR A 32 -7.08 34.81 -11.18
N ILE A 33 -7.29 33.59 -11.63
CA ILE A 33 -8.04 32.54 -10.89
C ILE A 33 -7.00 31.70 -10.16
N VAL A 34 -7.09 31.67 -8.82
CA VAL A 34 -6.24 30.88 -7.94
C VAL A 34 -7.01 29.64 -7.56
N ARG A 35 -6.49 28.46 -7.95
CA ARG A 35 -7.04 27.15 -7.61
C ARG A 35 -6.10 26.43 -6.67
N ARG A 36 -6.62 25.92 -5.58
CA ARG A 36 -5.89 25.04 -4.65
C ARG A 36 -6.38 23.61 -4.80
N PHE A 37 -5.43 22.70 -4.96
CA PHE A 37 -5.71 21.28 -5.11
C PHE A 37 -4.97 20.50 -4.04
N ILE A 38 -5.57 19.37 -3.56
CA ILE A 38 -4.81 18.29 -2.92
C ILE A 38 -4.40 17.31 -4.01
N VAL A 39 -3.11 17.15 -4.20
CA VAL A 39 -2.53 16.07 -5.01
C VAL A 39 -2.27 14.90 -4.08
N LYS A 40 -3.01 13.79 -4.28
CA LYS A 40 -2.86 12.57 -3.50
C LYS A 40 -1.70 11.75 -4.05
N SER A 41 -0.88 11.24 -3.16
CA SER A 41 0.19 10.29 -3.46
C SER A 41 0.12 9.09 -2.52
N ARG A 42 0.75 7.99 -2.89
CA ARG A 42 0.92 6.81 -2.03
C ARG A 42 2.40 6.57 -1.85
N GLY A 43 2.76 6.05 -0.69
CA GLY A 43 4.13 5.67 -0.36
C GLY A 43 4.14 4.56 0.66
N ASP A 44 5.28 3.92 0.77
CA ASP A 44 5.57 2.93 1.79
C ASP A 44 6.74 3.42 2.66
N ALA A 45 6.67 3.11 3.94
CA ALA A 45 7.76 3.31 4.88
C ALA A 45 8.18 1.94 5.39
N ASP A 46 9.41 1.55 5.10
CA ASP A 46 9.95 0.23 5.39
C ASP A 46 11.02 0.31 6.46
N TYR A 47 10.96 -0.62 7.42
CA TYR A 47 11.90 -0.74 8.52
C TYR A 47 12.33 -2.19 8.68
N SER A 48 13.63 -2.43 8.83
CA SER A 48 14.20 -3.78 8.93
C SER A 48 14.92 -3.96 10.27
N ILE A 49 14.29 -4.66 11.19
CA ILE A 49 14.76 -4.86 12.55
C ILE A 49 15.46 -6.22 12.66
N ARG A 50 16.73 -6.21 13.05
CA ARG A 50 17.57 -7.40 13.15
C ARG A 50 17.38 -8.14 14.47
N TYR A 51 17.48 -9.45 14.40
CA TYR A 51 17.38 -10.35 15.54
C TYR A 51 18.65 -11.20 15.69
N GLN A 52 18.98 -11.53 16.93
CA GLN A 52 20.07 -12.44 17.21
C GLN A 52 19.71 -13.89 16.83
N ILE A 53 20.72 -14.72 16.62
CA ILE A 53 20.53 -16.15 16.33
C ILE A 53 19.69 -16.81 17.44
N ASN A 54 18.74 -17.64 17.08
CA ASN A 54 17.84 -18.39 17.97
C ASN A 54 17.03 -17.55 18.97
N LEU A 55 17.05 -16.23 18.85
CA LEU A 55 16.27 -15.35 19.71
C LEU A 55 15.12 -14.71 18.94
N ALA A 56 13.96 -14.58 19.60
CA ALA A 56 12.77 -13.90 19.10
C ALA A 56 12.49 -12.59 19.86
N THR A 57 13.29 -12.26 20.87
CA THR A 57 13.15 -11.02 21.66
C THR A 57 13.90 -9.88 20.98
N LEU A 58 13.23 -8.75 20.81
CA LEU A 58 13.82 -7.54 20.26
C LEU A 58 14.98 -7.04 21.14
N ASN A 59 16.14 -6.88 20.54
CA ASN A 59 17.25 -6.13 21.12
C ASN A 59 17.39 -4.79 20.37
N ALA A 60 16.89 -3.72 20.97
CA ALA A 60 16.91 -2.38 20.38
C ALA A 60 18.34 -1.83 20.16
N ALA A 61 19.34 -2.32 20.90
CA ALA A 61 20.73 -1.90 20.76
C ALA A 61 21.54 -2.74 19.74
N LEU A 62 20.92 -3.76 19.11
CA LEU A 62 21.59 -4.55 18.10
C LEU A 62 21.95 -3.68 16.89
N ASN A 63 23.14 -3.90 16.32
CA ASN A 63 23.66 -3.08 15.22
C ASN A 63 22.67 -2.88 14.07
N GLY A 64 22.38 -1.63 13.77
CA GLY A 64 21.38 -1.19 12.78
C GLY A 64 19.98 -0.93 13.36
N ASN A 65 19.58 -1.56 14.47
CA ASN A 65 18.26 -1.38 15.07
C ASN A 65 18.00 0.03 15.62
N PRO A 66 18.98 0.71 16.26
CA PRO A 66 18.74 2.08 16.74
C PRO A 66 18.29 3.01 15.61
N GLN A 67 18.97 2.97 14.45
CA GLN A 67 18.66 3.82 13.31
C GLN A 67 17.27 3.52 12.74
N GLU A 68 16.93 2.24 12.61
CA GLU A 68 15.61 1.80 12.13
C GLU A 68 14.48 2.20 13.08
N LEU A 69 14.70 2.04 14.38
CA LEU A 69 13.71 2.40 15.41
C LEU A 69 13.56 3.92 15.54
N ASP A 70 14.64 4.69 15.38
CA ASP A 70 14.59 6.15 15.38
C ASP A 70 13.86 6.66 14.12
N GLY A 71 14.11 6.05 12.95
CA GLY A 71 13.38 6.33 11.73
C GLY A 71 11.88 6.07 11.89
N LEU A 72 11.51 4.94 12.50
CA LEU A 72 10.12 4.60 12.81
C LEU A 72 9.49 5.62 13.79
N ASN A 73 10.20 6.03 14.83
CA ASN A 73 9.74 7.07 15.76
C ASN A 73 9.45 8.38 15.02
N ALA A 74 10.41 8.85 14.22
CA ALA A 74 10.26 10.08 13.44
C ALA A 74 9.08 10.01 12.45
N PHE A 75 8.87 8.86 11.80
CA PHE A 75 7.72 8.65 10.92
C PHE A 75 6.39 8.75 11.67
N VAL A 76 6.27 8.08 12.82
CA VAL A 76 5.05 8.11 13.64
C VAL A 76 4.78 9.51 14.19
N ASP A 77 5.80 10.24 14.63
CA ASP A 77 5.69 11.62 15.09
C ASP A 77 5.22 12.55 13.96
N ASN A 78 5.68 12.32 12.74
CA ASN A 78 5.24 13.07 11.57
C ASN A 78 3.80 12.73 11.17
N LEU A 79 3.33 11.48 11.34
CA LEU A 79 1.94 11.12 11.12
C LEU A 79 0.97 11.88 12.02
N VAL A 80 1.37 12.18 13.25
CA VAL A 80 0.55 12.95 14.20
C VAL A 80 0.44 14.43 13.79
N LYS A 81 1.49 14.96 13.15
CA LYS A 81 1.57 16.38 12.74
C LYS A 81 0.95 16.64 11.38
N ASP A 82 0.99 15.67 10.49
CA ASP A 82 0.54 15.80 9.09
C ASP A 82 -0.86 15.19 8.91
N THR A 83 -1.88 16.05 8.99
CA THR A 83 -3.30 15.67 8.83
C THR A 83 -3.65 15.15 7.44
N LEU A 84 -2.81 15.38 6.43
CA LEU A 84 -2.99 14.91 5.06
C LEU A 84 -2.37 13.53 4.83
N ARG A 85 -1.63 13.01 5.82
CA ARG A 85 -1.03 11.68 5.78
C ARG A 85 -1.90 10.66 6.51
N GLN A 86 -2.29 9.60 5.82
CA GLN A 86 -3.15 8.55 6.37
C GLN A 86 -2.52 7.18 6.14
N VAL A 87 -2.40 6.39 7.20
CA VAL A 87 -1.95 5.00 7.10
C VAL A 87 -3.06 4.15 6.47
N CYS A 88 -2.72 3.43 5.40
CA CYS A 88 -3.63 2.56 4.67
C CYS A 88 -3.46 1.08 5.06
N ALA A 89 -2.22 0.66 5.33
CA ALA A 89 -1.90 -0.72 5.68
C ALA A 89 -0.66 -0.77 6.58
N VAL A 90 -0.61 -1.75 7.47
CA VAL A 90 0.58 -2.07 8.28
C VAL A 90 0.83 -3.56 8.15
N THR A 91 2.02 -3.93 7.67
CA THR A 91 2.42 -5.33 7.52
C THR A 91 3.69 -5.58 8.30
N ILE A 92 3.69 -6.63 9.12
CA ILE A 92 4.84 -7.09 9.88
C ILE A 92 5.18 -8.50 9.41
N THR A 93 6.39 -8.69 8.86
CA THR A 93 6.84 -10.00 8.39
C THR A 93 8.10 -10.42 9.14
N GLY A 94 8.03 -11.53 9.86
CA GLY A 94 9.18 -12.12 10.55
C GLY A 94 9.91 -13.10 9.65
N TYR A 95 11.25 -13.07 9.71
CA TYR A 95 12.11 -13.94 8.92
C TYR A 95 13.08 -14.71 9.80
N SER A 96 13.41 -15.94 9.37
CA SER A 96 14.52 -16.70 9.91
C SER A 96 15.57 -16.97 8.83
N SER A 97 16.79 -17.21 9.28
CA SER A 97 17.87 -17.65 8.39
C SER A 97 17.80 -19.17 8.21
N PRO A 98 18.19 -19.68 7.02
CA PRO A 98 18.15 -21.10 6.73
C PRO A 98 19.33 -21.86 7.36
N ASP A 99 19.53 -21.70 8.66
CA ASP A 99 20.51 -22.41 9.48
C ASP A 99 19.80 -23.06 10.69
N GLY A 100 19.36 -24.28 10.49
CA GLY A 100 18.63 -25.09 11.45
C GLY A 100 17.36 -25.72 10.87
N PRO A 101 16.69 -26.57 11.63
CA PRO A 101 15.51 -27.29 11.15
C PRO A 101 14.38 -26.36 10.73
N LEU A 102 13.75 -26.63 9.58
CA LEU A 102 12.66 -25.81 9.02
C LEU A 102 11.56 -25.53 10.04
N LYS A 103 11.07 -26.56 10.77
CA LYS A 103 10.01 -26.37 11.79
C LYS A 103 10.41 -25.43 12.94
N PHE A 104 11.68 -25.43 13.31
CA PHE A 104 12.19 -24.50 14.31
C PHE A 104 12.18 -23.08 13.75
N ASN A 105 12.62 -22.90 12.49
CA ASN A 105 12.66 -21.61 11.80
C ASN A 105 11.24 -21.04 11.55
N GLU A 106 10.25 -21.88 11.26
CA GLU A 106 8.83 -21.47 11.19
C GLU A 106 8.35 -20.84 12.49
N ALA A 107 8.57 -21.55 13.61
CA ALA A 107 8.17 -21.05 14.93
C ALA A 107 8.94 -19.81 15.34
N LEU A 108 10.23 -19.73 14.99
CA LEU A 108 11.11 -18.58 15.31
C LEU A 108 10.70 -17.34 14.54
N ALA A 109 10.43 -17.47 13.23
CA ALA A 109 9.97 -16.37 12.39
C ALA A 109 8.63 -15.79 12.89
N ALA A 110 7.67 -16.68 13.20
CA ALA A 110 6.36 -16.28 13.74
C ALA A 110 6.49 -15.58 15.11
N LYS A 111 7.35 -16.10 16.01
CA LYS A 111 7.62 -15.47 17.31
C LYS A 111 8.27 -14.09 17.17
N ARG A 112 9.20 -13.90 16.24
CA ARG A 112 9.82 -12.60 15.95
C ARG A 112 8.78 -11.58 15.50
N ALA A 113 7.91 -11.96 14.54
CA ALA A 113 6.84 -11.10 14.08
C ALA A 113 5.87 -10.72 15.22
N GLY A 114 5.53 -11.68 16.09
CA GLY A 114 4.67 -11.45 17.25
C GLY A 114 5.30 -10.57 18.32
N ASP A 115 6.59 -10.76 18.61
CA ASP A 115 7.35 -9.93 19.57
C ASP A 115 7.44 -8.47 19.07
N PHE A 116 7.77 -8.29 17.80
CA PHE A 116 7.83 -6.95 17.22
C PHE A 116 6.46 -6.27 17.15
N LYS A 117 5.40 -7.03 16.79
CA LYS A 117 4.03 -6.53 16.87
C LYS A 117 3.70 -6.03 18.28
N ALA A 118 4.01 -6.82 19.31
CA ALA A 118 3.79 -6.43 20.70
C ALA A 118 4.60 -5.17 21.09
N TYR A 119 5.79 -4.99 20.53
CA TYR A 119 6.59 -3.78 20.72
C TYR A 119 5.90 -2.55 20.12
N VAL A 120 5.48 -2.59 18.84
CA VAL A 120 4.83 -1.45 18.18
C VAL A 120 3.45 -1.15 18.76
N ASP A 121 2.73 -2.17 19.23
CA ASP A 121 1.45 -2.00 19.91
C ASP A 121 1.62 -1.29 21.26
N ARG A 122 2.62 -1.66 22.06
CA ARG A 122 2.90 -0.98 23.35
C ARG A 122 3.35 0.45 23.17
N LYS A 123 4.11 0.73 22.09
CA LYS A 123 4.73 2.04 21.91
C LYS A 123 3.85 3.02 21.14
N TYR A 124 3.05 2.55 20.18
CA TYR A 124 2.33 3.39 19.24
C TYR A 124 0.84 3.09 19.14
N ASP A 125 0.34 2.06 19.84
CA ASP A 125 -1.06 1.58 19.77
C ASP A 125 -1.50 1.19 18.35
N PHE A 126 -0.60 0.59 17.54
CA PHE A 126 -0.86 0.31 16.12
C PHE A 126 -2.11 -0.53 15.89
N SER A 127 -2.29 -1.63 16.63
CA SER A 127 -3.47 -2.49 16.48
C SER A 127 -4.79 -1.84 16.89
N LYS A 128 -4.75 -0.76 17.68
CA LYS A 128 -5.95 0.02 18.00
C LYS A 128 -6.30 1.02 16.89
N LYS A 129 -5.28 1.52 16.18
CA LYS A 129 -5.43 2.57 15.16
C LYS A 129 -5.55 2.01 13.75
N TYR A 130 -4.87 0.90 13.45
CA TYR A 130 -4.71 0.38 12.10
C TYR A 130 -4.94 -1.13 12.03
N LYS A 131 -5.29 -1.62 10.85
CA LYS A 131 -5.30 -3.06 10.57
C LYS A 131 -3.86 -3.53 10.39
N VAL A 132 -3.34 -4.29 11.36
CA VAL A 132 -2.00 -4.87 11.30
C VAL A 132 -2.07 -6.30 10.78
N THR A 133 -1.39 -6.56 9.66
CA THR A 133 -1.21 -7.90 9.09
C THR A 133 0.12 -8.46 9.57
N VAL A 134 0.13 -9.70 10.05
CA VAL A 134 1.34 -10.38 10.55
C VAL A 134 1.61 -11.61 9.71
N ASN A 135 2.79 -11.67 9.13
CA ASN A 135 3.27 -12.77 8.30
C ASN A 135 4.57 -13.34 8.87
N SER A 136 4.93 -14.54 8.43
CA SER A 136 6.22 -15.15 8.75
C SER A 136 6.75 -15.95 7.58
N VAL A 137 8.06 -15.87 7.35
CA VAL A 137 8.81 -16.64 6.36
C VAL A 137 9.86 -17.46 7.11
N ALA A 138 9.71 -18.76 7.09
CA ALA A 138 10.56 -19.66 7.87
C ALA A 138 12.03 -19.57 7.47
N GLU A 139 12.30 -19.51 6.17
CA GLU A 139 13.63 -19.46 5.60
C GLU A 139 13.65 -18.63 4.33
N ASP A 140 14.34 -17.51 4.39
CA ASP A 140 14.41 -16.54 3.29
C ASP A 140 15.51 -16.90 2.30
N TRP A 141 15.29 -17.97 1.52
CA TRP A 141 16.19 -18.41 0.49
C TRP A 141 16.32 -17.42 -0.67
N GLU A 142 15.29 -16.63 -0.95
CA GLU A 142 15.29 -15.63 -2.00
C GLU A 142 16.28 -14.51 -1.69
N THR A 143 16.18 -13.90 -0.53
CA THR A 143 17.14 -12.88 -0.08
C THR A 143 18.53 -13.49 0.12
N CYS A 144 18.63 -14.74 0.63
CA CYS A 144 19.90 -15.46 0.74
C CYS A 144 20.58 -15.55 -0.62
N ARG A 145 19.87 -15.99 -1.64
CA ARG A 145 20.36 -16.07 -3.03
C ARG A 145 20.85 -14.73 -3.54
N ALA A 146 20.05 -13.67 -3.36
CA ALA A 146 20.41 -12.32 -3.81
C ALA A 146 21.71 -11.82 -3.15
N LEU A 147 21.83 -12.00 -1.83
CA LEU A 147 23.03 -11.62 -1.08
C LEU A 147 24.27 -12.42 -1.50
N VAL A 148 24.11 -13.73 -1.75
CA VAL A 148 25.18 -14.58 -2.26
C VAL A 148 25.62 -14.15 -3.66
N ALA A 149 24.69 -13.87 -4.56
CA ALA A 149 24.98 -13.44 -5.93
C ALA A 149 25.80 -12.14 -5.99
N GLN A 150 25.55 -11.22 -5.05
CA GLN A 150 26.25 -9.93 -4.95
C GLN A 150 27.56 -10.00 -4.14
N SER A 151 27.87 -11.16 -3.54
CA SER A 151 29.02 -11.29 -2.64
C SER A 151 30.29 -11.73 -3.38
N SER A 152 31.43 -11.48 -2.74
CA SER A 152 32.74 -12.01 -3.14
C SER A 152 33.11 -13.32 -2.42
N MET A 153 32.10 -14.14 -2.04
CA MET A 153 32.32 -15.35 -1.29
C MET A 153 33.08 -16.41 -2.11
N PRO A 154 33.85 -17.29 -1.47
CA PRO A 154 34.46 -18.45 -2.14
C PRO A 154 33.35 -19.41 -2.62
N ASP A 155 33.61 -20.10 -3.71
CA ASP A 155 32.68 -21.09 -4.30
C ASP A 155 31.27 -20.57 -4.58
N ARG A 156 31.13 -19.25 -4.84
CA ARG A 156 29.84 -18.59 -5.02
C ARG A 156 28.90 -19.32 -5.97
N GLN A 157 29.39 -19.76 -7.13
CA GLN A 157 28.59 -20.45 -8.14
C GLN A 157 28.08 -21.80 -7.62
N SER A 158 28.90 -22.55 -6.91
CA SER A 158 28.51 -23.83 -6.31
C SER A 158 27.45 -23.64 -5.23
N VAL A 159 27.55 -22.56 -4.44
CA VAL A 159 26.54 -22.19 -3.44
C VAL A 159 25.22 -21.80 -4.11
N LEU A 160 25.25 -20.99 -5.17
CA LEU A 160 24.05 -20.63 -5.94
C LEU A 160 23.38 -21.88 -6.53
N ASN A 161 24.14 -22.81 -7.08
CA ASN A 161 23.61 -24.07 -7.60
C ASN A 161 22.88 -24.90 -6.52
N VAL A 162 23.38 -24.89 -5.27
CA VAL A 162 22.70 -25.55 -4.16
C VAL A 162 21.41 -24.81 -3.79
N ILE A 163 21.45 -23.48 -3.72
CA ILE A 163 20.28 -22.66 -3.38
C ILE A 163 19.18 -22.81 -4.44
N ASP A 164 19.54 -22.80 -5.71
CA ASP A 164 18.61 -22.92 -6.84
C ASP A 164 18.15 -24.38 -7.09
N GLY A 165 18.77 -25.34 -6.42
CA GLY A 165 18.43 -26.76 -6.52
C GLY A 165 17.03 -27.08 -6.00
N LYS A 166 16.48 -28.23 -6.43
CA LYS A 166 15.15 -28.71 -6.06
C LYS A 166 15.11 -29.46 -4.71
N GLN A 167 16.22 -29.52 -3.98
CA GLN A 167 16.32 -30.21 -2.71
C GLN A 167 15.46 -29.50 -1.65
N SER A 168 15.08 -30.25 -0.58
CA SER A 168 14.44 -29.67 0.59
C SER A 168 15.39 -28.67 1.27
N SER A 169 14.83 -27.75 2.05
CA SER A 169 15.58 -26.73 2.77
C SER A 169 16.67 -27.33 3.67
N ASP A 170 16.34 -28.35 4.45
CA ASP A 170 17.30 -29.06 5.29
C ASP A 170 18.43 -29.73 4.47
N GLN A 171 18.11 -30.25 3.27
CA GLN A 171 19.12 -30.83 2.37
C GLN A 171 20.05 -29.77 1.78
N LYS A 172 19.51 -28.59 1.43
CA LYS A 172 20.33 -27.44 0.99
C LYS A 172 21.29 -27.01 2.09
N GLU A 173 20.80 -26.89 3.33
CA GLU A 173 21.65 -26.56 4.48
C GLU A 173 22.77 -27.59 4.67
N LEU A 174 22.45 -28.88 4.63
CA LEU A 174 23.43 -29.95 4.74
C LEU A 174 24.49 -29.91 3.62
N ALA A 175 24.08 -29.61 2.38
CA ALA A 175 24.99 -29.44 1.26
C ALA A 175 25.93 -28.26 1.46
N LEU A 176 25.42 -27.10 1.91
CA LEU A 176 26.21 -25.91 2.21
C LEU A 176 27.20 -26.13 3.36
N LYS A 177 26.82 -26.90 4.40
CA LYS A 177 27.71 -27.28 5.52
C LYS A 177 28.90 -28.14 5.06
N LYS A 178 28.80 -28.85 3.93
CA LYS A 178 29.91 -29.61 3.33
C LYS A 178 30.92 -28.73 2.58
N MET A 179 30.68 -27.43 2.47
CA MET A 179 31.58 -26.42 1.90
C MET A 179 32.10 -25.49 3.01
N PRO A 180 33.17 -25.86 3.76
CA PRO A 180 33.53 -25.19 5.01
C PRO A 180 33.86 -23.70 4.85
N ALA A 181 34.55 -23.31 3.80
CA ALA A 181 34.92 -21.91 3.52
C ALA A 181 33.67 -21.09 3.19
N ALA A 182 32.81 -21.58 2.28
CA ALA A 182 31.56 -20.94 1.91
C ALA A 182 30.59 -20.87 3.11
N TRP A 183 30.46 -21.94 3.88
CA TRP A 183 29.61 -21.95 5.07
C TRP A 183 30.07 -20.95 6.15
N SER A 184 31.39 -20.84 6.38
CA SER A 184 31.95 -19.85 7.27
C SER A 184 31.62 -18.43 6.81
N TYR A 185 31.75 -18.15 5.52
CA TYR A 185 31.36 -16.86 4.94
C TYR A 185 29.87 -16.57 5.10
N LEU A 186 29.00 -17.55 4.80
CA LEU A 186 27.54 -17.42 4.97
C LEU A 186 27.19 -17.05 6.41
N LYS A 187 27.71 -17.78 7.39
CA LYS A 187 27.45 -17.52 8.82
C LYS A 187 27.86 -16.13 9.25
N LYS A 188 28.93 -15.59 8.72
CA LYS A 188 29.48 -14.28 9.10
C LYS A 188 28.82 -13.12 8.37
N ASN A 189 28.51 -13.27 7.08
CA ASN A 189 28.20 -12.14 6.20
C ASN A 189 26.76 -12.14 5.63
N VAL A 190 26.13 -13.31 5.53
CA VAL A 190 24.82 -13.47 4.87
C VAL A 190 23.71 -13.79 5.88
N LEU A 191 23.83 -14.90 6.61
CA LEU A 191 22.79 -15.39 7.51
C LEU A 191 22.35 -14.37 8.58
N PRO A 192 23.25 -13.54 9.16
CA PRO A 192 22.82 -12.52 10.12
C PRO A 192 21.87 -11.46 9.53
N LYS A 193 21.96 -11.19 8.23
CA LYS A 193 21.08 -10.24 7.54
C LYS A 193 19.66 -10.79 7.33
N LEU A 194 19.51 -12.12 7.31
CA LEU A 194 18.22 -12.81 7.12
C LEU A 194 17.42 -12.91 8.42
N ARG A 195 18.05 -12.71 9.57
CA ARG A 195 17.41 -12.77 10.89
C ARG A 195 16.79 -11.42 11.21
N ARG A 196 15.62 -11.15 10.66
CA ARG A 196 14.99 -9.82 10.74
C ARG A 196 13.47 -9.90 10.85
N VAL A 197 12.90 -8.77 11.22
CA VAL A 197 11.49 -8.47 11.02
C VAL A 197 11.40 -7.24 10.14
N GLU A 198 10.59 -7.29 9.13
CA GLU A 198 10.26 -6.15 8.29
C GLU A 198 8.90 -5.58 8.70
N LEU A 199 8.85 -4.27 8.86
CA LEU A 199 7.65 -3.50 9.04
C LEU A 199 7.47 -2.60 7.83
N THR A 200 6.39 -2.82 7.08
CA THR A 200 5.96 -1.96 5.97
C THR A 200 4.70 -1.20 6.36
N ILE A 201 4.75 0.12 6.27
CA ILE A 201 3.61 1.00 6.53
C ILE A 201 3.23 1.69 5.22
N GLY A 202 2.16 1.20 4.58
CA GLY A 202 1.57 1.84 3.41
C GLY A 202 0.76 3.06 3.84
N TYR A 203 1.02 4.22 3.23
CA TYR A 203 0.31 5.45 3.56
C TYR A 203 -0.07 6.25 2.32
N GLY A 204 -1.20 6.95 2.40
CA GLY A 204 -1.56 8.04 1.51
C GLY A 204 -1.03 9.36 2.05
N ALA A 205 -0.54 10.22 1.19
CA ALA A 205 -0.16 11.58 1.51
C ALA A 205 -0.87 12.56 0.58
N GLY A 206 -1.13 13.78 1.04
CA GLY A 206 -1.69 14.86 0.25
C GLY A 206 -0.77 16.07 0.26
N ASN A 207 -0.51 16.62 -0.91
CA ASN A 207 0.21 17.90 -1.05
C ASN A 207 -0.74 18.97 -1.57
N ILE A 208 -0.79 20.13 -0.91
CA ILE A 208 -1.56 21.26 -1.39
C ILE A 208 -0.74 21.99 -2.44
N VAL A 209 -1.28 22.06 -3.66
CA VAL A 209 -0.67 22.77 -4.79
C VAL A 209 -1.57 23.94 -5.16
N GLU A 210 -0.99 25.12 -5.36
CA GLU A 210 -1.67 26.31 -5.82
C GLU A 210 -1.35 26.53 -7.30
N GLN A 211 -2.40 26.64 -8.12
CA GLN A 211 -2.29 26.97 -9.55
C GLN A 211 -2.92 28.33 -9.80
N ARG A 212 -2.15 29.23 -10.38
CA ARG A 212 -2.62 30.56 -10.81
C ARG A 212 -2.80 30.55 -12.32
N THR A 213 -4.02 30.84 -12.78
CA THR A 213 -4.36 30.94 -14.20
C THR A 213 -4.83 32.35 -14.49
N MET A 214 -4.22 33.04 -15.45
CA MET A 214 -4.62 34.40 -15.86
C MET A 214 -6.04 34.35 -16.45
N ILE A 215 -6.90 35.26 -16.04
CA ILE A 215 -8.24 35.42 -16.61
C ILE A 215 -8.06 36.01 -18.02
N PRO A 216 -8.52 35.36 -19.10
CA PRO A 216 -8.42 35.88 -20.42
C PRO A 216 -9.19 37.21 -20.49
N LYS A 217 -8.51 38.34 -20.77
CA LYS A 217 -9.20 39.60 -21.01
C LYS A 217 -10.05 39.45 -22.26
N PRO A 218 -11.33 39.88 -22.24
CA PRO A 218 -12.14 39.85 -23.43
C PRO A 218 -11.43 40.61 -24.54
N LYS A 219 -11.27 39.96 -25.71
CA LYS A 219 -10.75 40.60 -26.89
C LYS A 219 -11.62 41.82 -27.18
N PRO A 220 -11.05 43.02 -27.40
CA PRO A 220 -11.86 44.18 -27.81
C PRO A 220 -12.72 43.79 -29.01
N ALA A 221 -14.02 44.09 -28.92
CA ALA A 221 -14.93 43.86 -30.03
C ALA A 221 -14.35 44.47 -31.32
N PRO A 222 -14.39 43.74 -32.46
CA PRO A 222 -13.93 44.32 -33.72
C PRO A 222 -14.68 45.62 -33.94
N GLN A 223 -13.93 46.72 -34.13
CA GLN A 223 -14.52 47.98 -34.50
C GLN A 223 -15.27 47.77 -35.80
N PRO A 224 -16.50 48.31 -35.96
CA PRO A 224 -17.23 48.21 -37.21
C PRO A 224 -16.39 48.85 -38.32
N GLN A 225 -15.95 48.02 -39.26
CA GLN A 225 -15.32 48.52 -40.47
C GLN A 225 -16.36 49.36 -41.27
N PRO A 226 -16.00 50.48 -41.84
CA PRO A 226 -16.92 51.23 -42.70
C PRO A 226 -17.36 50.33 -43.87
N ALA A 227 -18.68 50.30 -44.12
CA ALA A 227 -19.30 49.48 -45.14
C ALA A 227 -18.67 49.78 -46.51
N GLN A 228 -18.03 48.80 -47.13
CA GLN A 228 -17.66 48.85 -48.55
C GLN A 228 -18.91 48.66 -49.39
N PRO A 229 -19.03 49.34 -50.55
CA PRO A 229 -20.18 49.20 -51.42
C PRO A 229 -20.27 47.74 -51.92
N ALA A 230 -21.46 47.20 -51.90
CA ALA A 230 -21.75 45.84 -52.37
C ALA A 230 -21.50 45.73 -53.88
N GLU A 231 -20.56 44.88 -54.30
CA GLU A 231 -20.44 44.40 -55.64
C GLU A 231 -21.53 43.32 -55.95
N PRO A 232 -22.03 43.21 -57.18
CA PRO A 232 -23.14 42.30 -57.49
C PRO A 232 -22.70 40.84 -57.34
N TYR A 233 -23.51 40.08 -56.62
CA TYR A 233 -23.33 38.67 -56.29
C TYR A 233 -23.65 37.81 -57.53
N VAL A 234 -22.67 37.08 -58.05
CA VAL A 234 -22.85 36.07 -59.05
C VAL A 234 -22.99 34.72 -58.31
N VAL A 235 -24.15 34.11 -58.33
CA VAL A 235 -24.39 32.79 -57.80
C VAL A 235 -23.74 31.78 -58.74
N VAL A 236 -22.66 31.12 -58.31
CA VAL A 236 -22.10 29.95 -58.98
C VAL A 236 -22.49 28.73 -58.12
N ASP A 237 -23.29 27.85 -58.71
CA ASP A 237 -23.71 26.59 -58.09
C ASP A 237 -22.55 25.61 -58.19
N GLU A 238 -21.78 25.46 -57.12
CA GLU A 238 -20.76 24.40 -56.99
C GLU A 238 -21.29 23.26 -56.14
N GLN A 239 -21.59 22.15 -56.78
CA GLN A 239 -21.87 20.87 -56.15
C GLN A 239 -20.62 20.40 -55.38
N VAL A 240 -20.60 20.55 -54.07
CA VAL A 240 -19.60 19.93 -53.20
C VAL A 240 -20.21 18.64 -52.63
N ASN A 241 -19.61 17.51 -52.98
CA ASN A 241 -19.85 16.21 -52.37
C ASN A 241 -19.48 16.28 -50.86
N GLY A 242 -20.41 16.73 -50.07
CA GLY A 242 -20.30 16.67 -48.61
C GLY A 242 -20.84 15.35 -48.09
N ILE A 243 -20.03 14.61 -47.34
CA ILE A 243 -20.48 13.47 -46.55
C ILE A 243 -21.53 14.03 -45.58
N ILE A 244 -22.78 13.71 -45.79
CA ILE A 244 -23.85 13.99 -44.83
C ILE A 244 -23.67 13.00 -43.70
N VAL A 245 -23.13 13.45 -42.56
CA VAL A 245 -23.23 12.72 -41.30
C VAL A 245 -24.64 12.95 -40.79
N GLU A 246 -25.52 11.97 -41.01
CA GLU A 246 -26.85 11.99 -40.39
C GLU A 246 -26.70 12.03 -38.87
N MET A 247 -27.07 13.17 -38.29
CA MET A 247 -27.19 13.29 -36.82
C MET A 247 -28.39 12.43 -36.40
N PRO A 248 -28.22 11.53 -35.41
CA PRO A 248 -29.31 10.72 -34.91
C PRO A 248 -30.44 11.61 -34.38
N ASP A 249 -31.68 11.20 -34.65
CA ASP A 249 -32.88 11.92 -34.25
C ASP A 249 -32.80 12.24 -32.73
N ARG A 250 -33.10 13.48 -32.39
CA ARG A 250 -33.07 13.98 -31.00
C ARG A 250 -33.92 13.14 -30.03
N HIS A 251 -34.87 12.38 -30.58
CA HIS A 251 -35.70 11.45 -29.80
C HIS A 251 -35.00 10.12 -29.52
N GLU A 252 -34.22 9.57 -30.45
CA GLU A 252 -33.42 8.37 -30.26
C GLU A 252 -32.28 8.60 -29.29
N TYR A 253 -31.52 9.69 -29.43
CA TYR A 253 -30.46 10.06 -28.48
C TYR A 253 -30.98 10.21 -27.06
N LYS A 254 -32.14 10.83 -26.85
CA LYS A 254 -32.75 10.93 -25.51
C LYS A 254 -33.21 9.57 -24.96
N LYS A 255 -33.55 8.62 -25.82
CA LYS A 255 -33.94 7.27 -25.41
C LYS A 255 -32.74 6.45 -24.98
N GLU A 256 -31.63 6.48 -25.73
CA GLU A 256 -30.37 5.83 -25.39
C GLU A 256 -29.78 6.35 -24.07
N VAL A 257 -29.69 7.66 -23.88
CA VAL A 257 -29.22 8.26 -22.62
C VAL A 257 -30.11 7.87 -21.43
N ARG A 258 -31.41 7.70 -21.64
CA ARG A 258 -32.32 7.21 -20.58
C ARG A 258 -32.13 5.73 -20.28
N GLU A 259 -31.83 4.90 -21.25
CA GLU A 259 -31.57 3.48 -21.07
C GLU A 259 -30.24 3.26 -20.39
N GLU A 260 -29.15 3.92 -20.80
CA GLU A 260 -27.86 3.90 -20.12
C GLU A 260 -27.99 4.35 -18.64
N SER A 261 -28.71 5.43 -18.38
CA SER A 261 -28.91 5.91 -17.01
C SER A 261 -29.71 4.92 -16.13
N ARG A 262 -30.58 4.10 -16.73
CA ARG A 262 -31.32 3.03 -16.03
C ARG A 262 -30.42 1.82 -15.75
N GLU A 263 -29.54 1.45 -16.68
CA GLU A 263 -28.58 0.36 -16.49
C GLU A 263 -27.57 0.71 -15.39
N VAL A 264 -26.98 1.88 -15.44
CA VAL A 264 -26.06 2.37 -14.39
C VAL A 264 -26.73 2.38 -13.00
N LYS A 265 -28.00 2.81 -12.91
CA LYS A 265 -28.76 2.73 -11.65
C LYS A 265 -29.06 1.29 -11.20
N LYS A 266 -29.26 0.38 -12.14
CA LYS A 266 -29.50 -1.05 -11.85
C LYS A 266 -28.24 -1.71 -11.32
N GLU A 267 -27.09 -1.44 -11.95
CA GLU A 267 -25.77 -1.93 -11.50
C GLU A 267 -25.38 -1.38 -10.13
N ALA A 268 -25.58 -0.07 -9.90
CA ALA A 268 -25.31 0.54 -8.59
C ALA A 268 -26.16 -0.10 -7.47
N ARG A 269 -27.45 -0.40 -7.73
CA ARG A 269 -28.32 -1.10 -6.77
C ARG A 269 -27.90 -2.56 -6.55
N ALA A 270 -27.39 -3.23 -7.58
CA ALA A 270 -26.87 -4.60 -7.46
C ALA A 270 -25.59 -4.62 -6.62
N ALA A 271 -24.67 -3.69 -6.87
CA ALA A 271 -23.44 -3.53 -6.08
C ALA A 271 -23.74 -3.23 -4.59
N GLU A 272 -24.71 -2.35 -4.31
CA GLU A 272 -25.12 -2.05 -2.93
C GLU A 272 -25.72 -3.29 -2.21
N ARG A 273 -26.50 -4.10 -2.92
CA ARG A 273 -27.05 -5.36 -2.36
C ARG A 273 -25.95 -6.37 -2.06
N LEU A 274 -24.94 -6.48 -2.94
CA LEU A 274 -23.79 -7.36 -2.75
C LEU A 274 -22.97 -6.91 -1.53
N ALA A 275 -22.63 -5.63 -1.45
CA ALA A 275 -21.91 -5.07 -0.31
C ALA A 275 -22.65 -5.27 1.04
N LYS A 276 -24.00 -5.12 1.06
CA LYS A 276 -24.81 -5.42 2.24
C LYS A 276 -24.80 -6.91 2.62
N LYS A 277 -24.73 -7.80 1.61
CA LYS A 277 -24.64 -9.25 1.87
C LYS A 277 -23.29 -9.60 2.48
N GLU A 278 -22.20 -9.11 1.89
CA GLU A 278 -20.83 -9.31 2.39
C GLU A 278 -20.64 -8.76 3.81
N ALA A 279 -21.17 -7.56 4.08
CA ALA A 279 -21.13 -6.97 5.42
C ALA A 279 -21.87 -7.84 6.47
N ARG A 280 -23.01 -8.44 6.10
CA ARG A 280 -23.73 -9.37 7.00
C ARG A 280 -22.96 -10.67 7.25
N GLU A 281 -22.28 -11.20 6.23
CA GLU A 281 -21.45 -12.39 6.38
C GLU A 281 -20.22 -12.10 7.23
N ALA A 282 -19.55 -10.97 7.01
CA ALA A 282 -18.45 -10.52 7.85
C ALA A 282 -18.86 -10.37 9.33
N GLN A 283 -20.03 -9.78 9.61
CA GLN A 283 -20.56 -9.69 10.98
C GLN A 283 -20.84 -11.06 11.62
N LYS A 284 -21.32 -12.05 10.84
CA LYS A 284 -21.50 -13.43 11.35
C LYS A 284 -20.18 -14.07 11.73
N ILE A 285 -19.13 -13.89 10.91
CA ILE A 285 -17.80 -14.41 11.17
C ILE A 285 -17.22 -13.79 12.45
N VAL A 286 -17.28 -12.46 12.59
CA VAL A 286 -16.83 -11.75 13.80
C VAL A 286 -17.55 -12.31 15.05
N ARG A 287 -18.87 -12.48 14.99
CA ARG A 287 -19.66 -13.00 16.11
C ARG A 287 -19.31 -14.44 16.47
N GLN A 288 -18.93 -15.27 15.48
CA GLN A 288 -18.42 -16.64 15.74
C GLN A 288 -17.04 -16.60 16.38
N GLN A 289 -16.14 -15.72 15.91
CA GLN A 289 -14.80 -15.53 16.49
C GLN A 289 -14.87 -15.05 17.95
N GLU A 290 -15.74 -14.10 18.26
CA GLU A 290 -15.96 -13.65 19.63
C GLU A 290 -16.46 -14.74 20.56
N LYS A 291 -17.39 -15.58 20.08
CA LYS A 291 -17.87 -16.74 20.85
C LYS A 291 -16.77 -17.78 21.09
N ALA A 292 -15.92 -18.00 20.09
CA ALA A 292 -14.77 -18.91 20.22
C ALA A 292 -13.72 -18.34 21.21
N ALA A 293 -13.40 -17.07 21.11
CA ALA A 293 -12.49 -16.38 22.02
C ALA A 293 -13.00 -16.42 23.49
N LYS A 294 -14.29 -16.17 23.71
CA LYS A 294 -14.90 -16.29 25.06
C LYS A 294 -14.82 -17.74 25.62
N LYS A 295 -14.95 -18.77 24.75
CA LYS A 295 -14.79 -20.16 25.18
C LYS A 295 -13.34 -20.48 25.57
N ILE A 296 -12.38 -19.96 24.82
CA ILE A 296 -10.94 -20.14 25.09
C ILE A 296 -10.59 -19.43 26.41
N ALA A 297 -10.94 -18.18 26.58
CA ALA A 297 -10.69 -17.41 27.80
C ALA A 297 -11.31 -18.09 29.06
N LYS A 298 -12.49 -18.72 28.91
CA LYS A 298 -13.12 -19.46 30.02
C LYS A 298 -12.35 -20.75 30.35
N LYS A 299 -11.75 -21.43 29.35
CA LYS A 299 -10.90 -22.61 29.59
C LYS A 299 -9.60 -22.22 30.26
N GLU A 300 -8.97 -21.14 29.81
CA GLU A 300 -7.71 -20.61 30.39
C GLU A 300 -7.91 -20.14 31.83
N ALA A 301 -8.99 -19.43 32.14
CA ALA A 301 -9.31 -19.02 33.50
C ALA A 301 -9.56 -20.22 34.44
N LYS A 302 -10.17 -21.32 33.94
CA LYS A 302 -10.31 -22.57 34.72
C LYS A 302 -8.97 -23.27 34.93
N ALA A 303 -8.10 -23.29 33.93
CA ALA A 303 -6.76 -23.86 34.03
C ALA A 303 -5.88 -23.07 35.00
N ALA A 304 -5.91 -21.73 34.94
CA ALA A 304 -5.21 -20.86 35.87
C ALA A 304 -5.64 -21.07 37.33
N LYS A 305 -6.96 -21.16 37.60
CA LYS A 305 -7.47 -21.47 38.96
C LYS A 305 -7.04 -22.85 39.45
N LYS A 306 -6.93 -23.83 38.54
CA LYS A 306 -6.46 -25.20 38.92
C LYS A 306 -4.96 -25.17 39.22
N ALA A 307 -4.16 -24.43 38.45
CA ALA A 307 -2.73 -24.25 38.68
C ALA A 307 -2.46 -23.55 40.01
N GLU A 308 -3.20 -22.49 40.32
CA GLU A 308 -3.09 -21.76 41.59
C GLU A 308 -3.41 -22.65 42.80
N LYS A 309 -4.46 -23.49 42.72
CA LYS A 309 -4.79 -24.44 43.77
C LYS A 309 -3.68 -25.47 43.95
N ALA A 310 -3.09 -25.94 42.84
CA ALA A 310 -1.98 -26.91 42.91
C ALA A 310 -0.73 -26.25 43.55
N ALA A 311 -0.38 -25.05 43.17
CA ALA A 311 0.73 -24.31 43.76
C ALA A 311 0.55 -24.03 45.25
N LYS A 312 -0.67 -23.68 45.70
CA LYS A 312 -0.97 -23.51 47.13
C LYS A 312 -0.87 -24.81 47.91
N LYS A 313 -1.14 -25.98 47.30
CA LYS A 313 -1.00 -27.28 47.92
C LYS A 313 0.48 -27.66 48.10
N THR A 314 1.28 -27.48 47.06
CA THR A 314 2.74 -27.73 47.14
C THR A 314 3.44 -26.79 48.13
N TYR A 315 3.03 -25.54 48.23
CA TYR A 315 3.57 -24.62 49.23
C TYR A 315 3.28 -25.07 50.66
N LYS A 316 2.06 -25.53 50.96
CA LYS A 316 1.69 -26.08 52.28
C LYS A 316 2.40 -27.39 52.62
N GLU A 317 2.78 -28.18 51.61
CA GLU A 317 3.56 -29.40 51.84
C GLU A 317 5.01 -29.10 52.14
N LEU A 318 5.59 -28.05 51.52
CA LEU A 318 6.95 -27.58 51.80
C LEU A 318 7.08 -26.91 53.19
N GLU A 319 6.04 -26.25 53.69
CA GLU A 319 6.04 -25.67 55.08
C GLU A 319 5.95 -26.71 56.18
N LYS A 320 5.64 -27.95 55.86
CA LYS A 320 5.54 -29.03 56.86
C LYS A 320 6.77 -29.93 56.93
N MET A 321 7.75 -29.72 56.06
CA MET A 321 9.07 -30.38 56.08
C MET A 321 10.12 -29.52 56.75
#